data_b21088d428ec8d0a4b13f91ddd0d639b
#
_entry.id   b21088d428ec8d0a4b13f91ddd0d639b
#
_cell.length_a   1.000
_cell.length_b   1.000
_cell.length_c   1.000
_cell.angle_alpha   90.00
_cell.angle_beta   90.00
_cell.angle_gamma   90.00
#
_symmetry.space_group_name_H-M   'P 1'
#
loop_
_entity.id
_entity.type
_entity.pdbx_description
1 polymer ?
#
loop_
_entity_poly.entity_id
_entity_poly.type
_entity_poly.pdbx_seq_one_letter_code
_entity_poly.pdbx_strand_id
1 'polypeptide(L)'
;TTEVLLEESILGWKEYELELMRDTNDNCVVVCSIENVDPVGVHTGDSITVAPALTLTDREYQNLRDIGIQIIRDVGVDTGGCNIQFAVDPNNGRVIVIEMNPRVSRSSALASKATGFPIAKIAAKLAIGYTLDEIPNDITKVTPASFEPTLDYIVVKVPRFAFEKFPAANATLTTTMKSVGEAMAIGRNYTQALQKALRSLERRGSSFHWDGELGNVAELLEAIKTPTDGRIVLLQQALRSGATPEQVFESTKMDPWFIDQI
;
A
#
# COMPACT_ATOMS: atom_id res chain seq x y z
N THR A 1 -15.79 -24.79 -15.44
CA THR A 1 -15.78 -25.15 -13.99
C THR A 1 -17.14 -25.65 -13.57
N THR A 2 -17.16 -26.65 -12.72
CA THR A 2 -18.39 -27.21 -12.13
C THR A 2 -18.69 -26.64 -10.75
N GLU A 3 -17.75 -25.88 -10.21
CA GLU A 3 -17.83 -25.26 -8.88
C GLU A 3 -17.43 -23.79 -8.98
N VAL A 4 -18.06 -22.94 -8.16
CA VAL A 4 -17.78 -21.51 -8.03
C VAL A 4 -17.74 -21.15 -6.56
N LEU A 5 -16.88 -20.21 -6.20
CA LEU A 5 -16.86 -19.56 -4.88
C LEU A 5 -17.75 -18.32 -4.95
N LEU A 6 -18.66 -18.19 -3.98
CA LEU A 6 -19.50 -17.01 -3.81
C LEU A 6 -19.04 -16.25 -2.57
N GLU A 7 -18.70 -14.98 -2.75
CA GLU A 7 -18.21 -14.11 -1.68
C GLU A 7 -18.98 -12.78 -1.68
N GLU A 8 -19.01 -12.12 -0.53
CA GLU A 8 -19.49 -10.74 -0.43
C GLU A 8 -18.54 -9.83 -1.21
N SER A 9 -19.09 -8.94 -2.04
CA SER A 9 -18.27 -7.94 -2.75
C SER A 9 -17.85 -6.82 -1.81
N ILE A 10 -16.54 -6.61 -1.72
CA ILE A 10 -15.92 -5.50 -0.97
C ILE A 10 -15.25 -4.47 -1.90
N LEU A 11 -15.66 -4.45 -3.18
CA LEU A 11 -15.14 -3.47 -4.14
C LEU A 11 -15.39 -2.04 -3.64
N GLY A 12 -14.37 -1.21 -3.74
CA GLY A 12 -14.42 0.18 -3.31
C GLY A 12 -14.13 0.40 -1.82
N TRP A 13 -13.90 -0.66 -1.02
CA TRP A 13 -13.43 -0.52 0.34
C TRP A 13 -11.98 -0.04 0.37
N LYS A 14 -11.57 0.56 1.49
CA LYS A 14 -10.18 0.95 1.71
C LYS A 14 -9.32 -0.28 1.99
N GLU A 15 -8.09 -0.28 1.50
CA GLU A 15 -7.17 -1.41 1.68
C GLU A 15 -5.92 -0.99 2.45
N TYR A 16 -5.60 -1.78 3.47
CA TYR A 16 -4.44 -1.59 4.34
C TYR A 16 -3.63 -2.87 4.46
N GLU A 17 -2.35 -2.70 4.71
CA GLU A 17 -1.45 -3.82 4.99
C GLU A 17 -0.66 -3.56 6.27
N LEU A 18 -0.40 -4.62 7.01
CA LEU A 18 0.56 -4.60 8.12
C LEU A 18 1.67 -5.61 7.85
N GLU A 19 2.91 -5.17 8.03
CA GLU A 19 4.08 -6.05 8.10
C GLU A 19 4.39 -6.32 9.56
N LEU A 20 4.29 -7.59 9.98
CA LEU A 20 4.52 -8.00 11.35
C LEU A 20 5.66 -8.99 11.43
N MET A 21 6.30 -9.05 12.60
CA MET A 21 7.24 -10.11 12.97
C MET A 21 6.92 -10.64 14.35
N ARG A 22 7.13 -11.95 14.55
CA ARG A 22 6.92 -12.62 15.83
C ARG A 22 8.02 -13.66 16.07
N ASP A 23 8.42 -13.82 17.32
CA ASP A 23 9.40 -14.80 17.77
C ASP A 23 8.78 -15.88 18.67
N THR A 24 9.59 -16.87 19.05
CA THR A 24 9.20 -18.00 19.92
C THR A 24 8.82 -17.60 21.35
N ASN A 25 9.24 -16.42 21.82
CA ASN A 25 8.86 -15.85 23.12
C ASN A 25 7.58 -15.02 23.07
N ASP A 26 6.86 -15.05 21.92
CA ASP A 26 5.65 -14.25 21.67
C ASP A 26 5.91 -12.74 21.64
N ASN A 27 7.14 -12.28 21.48
CA ASN A 27 7.38 -10.90 21.14
C ASN A 27 6.83 -10.66 19.72
N CYS A 28 5.94 -9.70 19.57
CA CYS A 28 5.34 -9.35 18.29
C CYS A 28 5.50 -7.86 18.02
N VAL A 29 5.96 -7.50 16.82
CA VAL A 29 6.16 -6.12 16.39
C VAL A 29 5.45 -5.86 15.07
N VAL A 30 4.80 -4.71 14.96
CA VAL A 30 4.31 -4.17 13.69
C VAL A 30 5.41 -3.29 13.11
N VAL A 31 6.06 -3.79 12.06
CA VAL A 31 7.20 -3.11 11.44
C VAL A 31 6.74 -1.90 10.64
N CYS A 32 5.61 -2.03 9.95
CA CYS A 32 5.10 -0.99 9.07
C CYS A 32 3.60 -1.15 8.81
N SER A 33 2.88 -0.03 8.81
CA SER A 33 1.55 0.05 8.21
C SER A 33 1.65 0.63 6.81
N ILE A 34 0.87 0.09 5.88
CA ILE A 34 0.84 0.51 4.47
C ILE A 34 -0.62 0.73 4.09
N GLU A 35 -0.88 1.75 3.29
CA GLU A 35 -2.20 2.06 2.77
C GLU A 35 -2.16 2.10 1.25
N ASN A 36 -3.14 1.49 0.59
CA ASN A 36 -3.34 1.56 -0.84
C ASN A 36 -4.15 2.82 -1.20
N VAL A 37 -3.68 3.57 -2.18
CA VAL A 37 -4.40 4.75 -2.70
C VAL A 37 -5.60 4.31 -3.54
N ASP A 38 -5.45 3.23 -4.32
CA ASP A 38 -6.57 2.61 -5.01
C ASP A 38 -7.40 1.78 -4.02
N PRO A 39 -8.73 1.84 -4.11
CA PRO A 39 -9.61 0.99 -3.30
C PRO A 39 -9.49 -0.49 -3.71
N VAL A 40 -10.04 -1.38 -2.88
CA VAL A 40 -10.15 -2.81 -3.19
C VAL A 40 -10.73 -3.04 -4.58
N GLY A 41 -10.08 -3.90 -5.34
CA GLY A 41 -10.38 -4.20 -6.76
C GLY A 41 -9.16 -4.04 -7.67
N VAL A 42 -8.14 -3.32 -7.22
CA VAL A 42 -6.81 -3.25 -7.84
C VAL A 42 -5.84 -4.02 -6.96
N HIS A 43 -5.06 -4.93 -7.55
CA HIS A 43 -4.06 -5.69 -6.80
C HIS A 43 -3.07 -4.74 -6.09
N THR A 44 -2.76 -4.99 -4.83
CA THR A 44 -1.88 -4.12 -4.01
C THR A 44 -0.50 -3.86 -4.67
N GLY A 45 0.04 -4.84 -5.40
CA GLY A 45 1.27 -4.67 -6.20
C GLY A 45 1.13 -3.63 -7.33
N ASP A 46 -0.07 -3.41 -7.82
CA ASP A 46 -0.41 -2.50 -8.92
C ASP A 46 -0.94 -1.15 -8.43
N SER A 47 -1.25 -1.02 -7.15
CA SER A 47 -1.67 0.23 -6.52
C SER A 47 -0.47 1.12 -6.17
N ILE A 48 -0.69 2.43 -6.14
CA ILE A 48 0.17 3.37 -5.42
C ILE A 48 -0.05 3.11 -3.94
N THR A 49 1.03 2.93 -3.18
CA THR A 49 0.94 2.68 -1.74
C THR A 49 1.74 3.71 -0.95
N VAL A 50 1.31 3.95 0.26
CA VAL A 50 1.95 4.90 1.17
C VAL A 50 2.24 4.26 2.52
N ALA A 51 3.37 4.58 3.11
CA ALA A 51 3.76 4.22 4.46
C ALA A 51 4.23 5.46 5.24
N PRO A 52 3.81 5.63 6.50
CA PRO A 52 2.77 4.85 7.17
C PRO A 52 1.38 5.09 6.57
N ALA A 53 0.36 4.31 6.98
CA ALA A 53 -1.04 4.58 6.64
C ALA A 53 -1.43 5.98 7.13
N LEU A 54 -2.11 6.77 6.26
CA LEU A 54 -2.34 8.19 6.50
C LEU A 54 -3.79 8.53 6.85
N THR A 55 -4.74 7.67 6.48
CA THR A 55 -6.17 7.95 6.65
C THR A 55 -6.83 7.13 7.77
N LEU A 56 -6.05 6.36 8.54
CA LEU A 56 -6.51 5.69 9.75
C LEU A 56 -6.46 6.64 10.94
N THR A 57 -7.50 6.63 11.75
CA THR A 57 -7.42 7.14 13.11
C THR A 57 -6.57 6.21 13.97
N ASP A 58 -6.04 6.70 15.10
CA ASP A 58 -5.29 5.86 16.04
C ASP A 58 -6.12 4.66 16.51
N ARG A 59 -7.40 4.85 16.79
CA ARG A 59 -8.29 3.76 17.19
C ARG A 59 -8.42 2.67 16.11
N GLU A 60 -8.56 3.06 14.85
CA GLU A 60 -8.63 2.11 13.73
C GLU A 60 -7.31 1.38 13.55
N TYR A 61 -6.20 2.11 13.61
CA TYR A 61 -4.87 1.52 13.54
C TYR A 61 -4.62 0.50 14.65
N GLN A 62 -4.94 0.83 15.91
CA GLN A 62 -4.80 -0.10 17.04
C GLN A 62 -5.69 -1.34 16.87
N ASN A 63 -6.92 -1.17 16.33
CA ASN A 63 -7.78 -2.30 16.03
C ASN A 63 -7.17 -3.24 14.97
N LEU A 64 -6.65 -2.70 13.87
CA LEU A 64 -5.96 -3.51 12.85
C LEU A 64 -4.71 -4.19 13.43
N ARG A 65 -3.98 -3.49 14.29
CA ARG A 65 -2.80 -4.01 14.99
C ARG A 65 -3.16 -5.20 15.88
N ASP A 66 -4.20 -5.08 16.69
CA ASP A 66 -4.66 -6.15 17.59
C ASP A 66 -5.13 -7.38 16.80
N ILE A 67 -5.90 -7.16 15.73
CA ILE A 67 -6.34 -8.23 14.80
C ILE A 67 -5.10 -8.90 14.16
N GLY A 68 -4.15 -8.13 13.68
CA GLY A 68 -2.93 -8.64 13.05
C GLY A 68 -2.09 -9.50 13.99
N ILE A 69 -1.91 -9.04 15.23
CA ILE A 69 -1.20 -9.79 16.28
C ILE A 69 -1.94 -11.10 16.61
N GLN A 70 -3.26 -11.07 16.68
CA GLN A 70 -4.04 -12.30 16.91
C GLN A 70 -3.88 -13.28 15.74
N ILE A 71 -3.96 -12.80 14.50
CA ILE A 71 -3.82 -13.63 13.29
C ILE A 71 -2.47 -14.33 13.25
N ILE A 72 -1.37 -13.60 13.47
CA ILE A 72 -0.02 -14.20 13.42
C ILE A 72 0.17 -15.27 14.49
N ARG A 73 -0.49 -15.12 15.65
CA ARG A 73 -0.54 -16.14 16.71
C ARG A 73 -1.36 -17.36 16.30
N ASP A 74 -2.56 -17.15 15.79
CA ASP A 74 -3.50 -18.22 15.40
C ASP A 74 -2.96 -19.08 14.24
N VAL A 75 -2.29 -18.43 13.28
CA VAL A 75 -1.61 -19.14 12.17
C VAL A 75 -0.34 -19.87 12.66
N GLY A 76 0.21 -19.47 13.80
CA GLY A 76 1.37 -20.13 14.40
C GLY A 76 2.70 -19.70 13.80
N VAL A 77 2.82 -18.49 13.24
CA VAL A 77 4.12 -17.93 12.85
C VAL A 77 4.84 -17.47 14.11
N ASP A 78 5.95 -18.10 14.43
CA ASP A 78 6.74 -17.84 15.66
C ASP A 78 8.25 -17.65 15.39
N THR A 79 8.69 -17.68 14.15
CA THR A 79 10.11 -17.55 13.76
C THR A 79 10.29 -16.67 12.52
N GLY A 80 9.51 -15.62 12.38
CA GLY A 80 9.61 -14.78 11.19
C GLY A 80 8.58 -13.68 11.11
N GLY A 81 8.28 -13.30 9.88
CA GLY A 81 7.36 -12.21 9.57
C GLY A 81 6.24 -12.63 8.63
N CYS A 82 5.24 -11.77 8.58
CA CYS A 82 4.11 -11.91 7.67
C CYS A 82 3.63 -10.54 7.18
N ASN A 83 2.95 -10.58 6.05
CA ASN A 83 2.12 -9.48 5.55
C ASN A 83 0.66 -9.87 5.73
N ILE A 84 -0.14 -8.97 6.30
CA ILE A 84 -1.58 -9.15 6.46
C ILE A 84 -2.28 -8.01 5.73
N GLN A 85 -3.26 -8.34 4.89
CA GLN A 85 -4.05 -7.39 4.11
C GLN A 85 -5.47 -7.30 4.68
N PHE A 86 -5.93 -6.07 4.85
CA PHE A 86 -7.23 -5.74 5.41
C PHE A 86 -8.03 -4.87 4.45
N ALA A 87 -9.33 -5.15 4.35
CA ALA A 87 -10.30 -4.23 3.77
C ALA A 87 -11.10 -3.56 4.90
N VAL A 88 -11.30 -2.25 4.79
CA VAL A 88 -12.08 -1.47 5.76
C VAL A 88 -13.20 -0.74 5.02
N ASP A 89 -14.45 -0.98 5.44
CA ASP A 89 -15.61 -0.29 4.89
C ASP A 89 -15.55 1.20 5.24
N PRO A 90 -15.48 2.10 4.25
CA PRO A 90 -15.37 3.53 4.50
C PRO A 90 -16.61 4.14 5.18
N ASN A 91 -17.75 3.43 5.19
CA ASN A 91 -19.00 3.95 5.73
C ASN A 91 -19.21 3.64 7.21
N ASN A 92 -18.74 2.48 7.68
CA ASN A 92 -19.04 2.00 9.04
C ASN A 92 -17.80 1.44 9.77
N GLY A 93 -16.63 1.39 9.12
CA GLY A 93 -15.39 0.89 9.72
C GLY A 93 -15.33 -0.63 9.91
N ARG A 94 -16.23 -1.41 9.28
CA ARG A 94 -16.16 -2.88 9.30
C ARG A 94 -14.86 -3.34 8.68
N VAL A 95 -14.14 -4.23 9.36
CA VAL A 95 -12.87 -4.80 8.92
C VAL A 95 -13.09 -6.20 8.39
N ILE A 96 -12.48 -6.50 7.25
CA ILE A 96 -12.34 -7.86 6.70
C ILE A 96 -10.86 -8.13 6.49
N VAL A 97 -10.40 -9.31 6.88
CA VAL A 97 -9.07 -9.81 6.54
C VAL A 97 -9.13 -10.41 5.14
N ILE A 98 -8.34 -9.87 4.21
CA ILE A 98 -8.28 -10.35 2.83
C ILE A 98 -7.42 -11.60 2.78
N GLU A 99 -6.16 -11.49 3.24
CA GLU A 99 -5.22 -12.60 3.30
C GLU A 99 -4.09 -12.34 4.29
N MET A 100 -3.42 -13.42 4.68
CA MET A 100 -2.17 -13.38 5.42
C MET A 100 -1.11 -14.17 4.66
N ASN A 101 0.04 -13.55 4.44
CA ASN A 101 1.18 -14.14 3.76
C ASN A 101 2.30 -14.43 4.77
N PRO A 102 2.45 -15.68 5.28
CA PRO A 102 3.40 -16.03 6.33
C PRO A 102 4.82 -16.20 5.75
N ARG A 103 5.34 -15.17 5.14
CA ARG A 103 6.65 -15.17 4.47
C ARG A 103 7.19 -13.75 4.33
N VAL A 104 8.49 -13.61 4.17
CA VAL A 104 9.12 -12.39 3.66
C VAL A 104 8.77 -12.23 2.18
N SER A 105 8.35 -11.04 1.78
CA SER A 105 7.82 -10.72 0.46
C SER A 105 8.44 -9.44 -0.11
N ARG A 106 7.93 -9.00 -1.27
CA ARG A 106 8.32 -7.70 -1.84
C ARG A 106 7.84 -6.54 -0.97
N SER A 107 6.65 -6.64 -0.36
CA SER A 107 6.15 -5.64 0.60
C SER A 107 7.06 -5.57 1.84
N SER A 108 7.58 -6.70 2.32
CA SER A 108 8.57 -6.72 3.40
C SER A 108 9.87 -6.02 3.02
N ALA A 109 10.33 -6.17 1.77
CA ALA A 109 11.50 -5.44 1.28
C ALA A 109 11.23 -3.94 1.19
N LEU A 110 10.03 -3.55 0.74
CA LEU A 110 9.60 -2.15 0.70
C LEU A 110 9.50 -1.57 2.12
N ALA A 111 8.86 -2.28 3.04
CA ALA A 111 8.75 -1.89 4.45
C ALA A 111 10.14 -1.75 5.10
N SER A 112 11.08 -2.66 4.79
CA SER A 112 12.46 -2.57 5.28
C SER A 112 13.17 -1.31 4.79
N LYS A 113 12.98 -0.94 3.51
CA LYS A 113 13.52 0.32 2.97
C LYS A 113 12.84 1.54 3.56
N ALA A 114 11.52 1.48 3.74
CA ALA A 114 10.73 2.57 4.30
C ALA A 114 11.12 2.88 5.75
N THR A 115 11.30 1.85 6.58
CA THR A 115 11.51 1.99 8.02
C THR A 115 12.97 1.95 8.45
N GLY A 116 13.85 1.37 7.63
CA GLY A 116 15.21 1.01 8.02
C GLY A 116 15.29 -0.27 8.87
N PHE A 117 14.15 -0.93 9.15
CA PHE A 117 14.09 -2.19 9.89
C PHE A 117 14.34 -3.37 8.95
N PRO A 118 15.45 -4.13 9.08
CA PRO A 118 15.86 -5.12 8.09
C PRO A 118 15.12 -6.45 8.30
N ILE A 119 13.87 -6.53 7.87
CA ILE A 119 12.96 -7.66 8.09
C ILE A 119 13.61 -9.01 7.71
N ALA A 120 14.21 -9.12 6.53
CA ALA A 120 14.82 -10.39 6.08
C ALA A 120 16.00 -10.83 6.96
N LYS A 121 16.85 -9.89 7.38
CA LYS A 121 17.97 -10.16 8.29
C LYS A 121 17.49 -10.63 9.65
N ILE A 122 16.45 -9.97 10.19
CA ILE A 122 15.88 -10.34 11.48
C ILE A 122 15.16 -11.68 11.37
N ALA A 123 14.35 -11.91 10.33
CA ALA A 123 13.70 -13.20 10.08
C ALA A 123 14.70 -14.36 10.02
N ALA A 124 15.85 -14.17 9.36
CA ALA A 124 16.91 -15.18 9.32
C ALA A 124 17.47 -15.49 10.72
N LYS A 125 17.60 -14.50 11.59
CA LYS A 125 18.03 -14.72 12.98
C LYS A 125 16.96 -15.42 13.83
N LEU A 126 15.70 -15.04 13.69
CA LEU A 126 14.59 -15.71 14.36
C LEU A 126 14.52 -17.19 13.96
N ALA A 127 14.74 -17.50 12.67
CA ALA A 127 14.71 -18.87 12.16
C ALA A 127 15.82 -19.79 12.75
N ILE A 128 16.89 -19.22 13.30
CA ILE A 128 17.96 -19.99 13.96
C ILE A 128 17.90 -19.90 15.50
N GLY A 129 16.78 -19.36 16.05
CA GLY A 129 16.47 -19.42 17.47
C GLY A 129 16.72 -18.15 18.29
N TYR A 130 17.15 -17.05 17.67
CA TYR A 130 17.20 -15.76 18.37
C TYR A 130 15.78 -15.22 18.57
N THR A 131 15.61 -14.40 19.60
CA THR A 131 14.37 -13.66 19.87
C THR A 131 14.52 -12.18 19.56
N LEU A 132 13.40 -11.45 19.38
CA LEU A 132 13.42 -10.04 19.00
C LEU A 132 14.10 -9.15 20.05
N ASP A 133 14.02 -9.51 21.31
CA ASP A 133 14.67 -8.82 22.41
C ASP A 133 16.20 -9.09 22.51
N GLU A 134 16.69 -10.20 21.95
CA GLU A 134 18.11 -10.51 21.85
C GLU A 134 18.79 -9.86 20.63
N ILE A 135 18.02 -9.54 19.59
CA ILE A 135 18.56 -8.97 18.36
C ILE A 135 18.69 -7.44 18.49
N PRO A 136 19.89 -6.85 18.30
CA PRO A 136 20.05 -5.40 18.29
C PRO A 136 19.22 -4.75 17.17
N ASN A 137 18.55 -3.65 17.48
CA ASN A 137 17.83 -2.83 16.49
C ASN A 137 18.84 -2.08 15.60
N ASP A 138 18.78 -2.32 14.30
CA ASP A 138 19.71 -1.71 13.33
C ASP A 138 19.51 -0.20 13.16
N ILE A 139 18.33 0.34 13.53
CA ILE A 139 18.01 1.76 13.43
C ILE A 139 18.60 2.51 14.62
N THR A 140 18.22 2.11 15.83
CA THR A 140 18.56 2.82 17.06
C THR A 140 19.97 2.48 17.58
N LYS A 141 20.46 1.27 17.28
CA LYS A 141 21.72 0.67 17.77
C LYS A 141 21.77 0.39 19.28
N VAL A 142 20.81 0.90 20.05
CA VAL A 142 20.78 0.83 21.52
C VAL A 142 19.57 0.11 22.09
N THR A 143 18.50 -0.05 21.30
CA THR A 143 17.30 -0.81 21.69
C THR A 143 17.30 -2.19 21.02
N PRO A 144 16.51 -3.15 21.50
CA PRO A 144 16.30 -4.43 20.83
C PRO A 144 15.41 -4.30 19.59
N ALA A 145 15.38 -5.33 18.75
CA ALA A 145 14.52 -5.40 17.58
C ALA A 145 13.02 -5.51 17.92
N SER A 146 12.68 -5.80 19.18
CA SER A 146 11.31 -5.74 19.71
C SER A 146 10.77 -4.30 19.83
N PHE A 147 11.61 -3.29 19.64
CA PHE A 147 11.20 -1.88 19.59
C PHE A 147 10.69 -1.52 18.19
N GLU A 148 9.40 -1.22 18.08
CA GLU A 148 8.73 -0.93 16.80
C GLU A 148 9.28 0.35 16.14
N PRO A 149 9.48 0.37 14.80
CA PRO A 149 9.84 1.59 14.08
C PRO A 149 8.71 2.62 14.13
N THR A 150 9.08 3.90 14.18
CA THR A 150 8.16 5.03 14.04
C THR A 150 8.65 5.93 12.90
N LEU A 151 7.75 6.27 11.98
CA LEU A 151 8.07 7.12 10.82
C LEU A 151 7.58 8.54 11.04
N ASP A 152 8.45 9.52 10.90
CA ASP A 152 8.15 10.95 10.88
C ASP A 152 8.27 11.57 9.46
N TYR A 153 8.28 10.71 8.45
CA TYR A 153 8.31 11.04 7.02
C TYR A 153 7.34 10.12 6.26
N ILE A 154 7.05 10.48 5.02
CA ILE A 154 6.14 9.71 4.17
C ILE A 154 6.95 8.99 3.10
N VAL A 155 6.61 7.73 2.88
CA VAL A 155 7.17 6.89 1.81
C VAL A 155 6.06 6.54 0.84
N VAL A 156 6.26 6.81 -0.45
CA VAL A 156 5.32 6.44 -1.50
C VAL A 156 5.99 5.46 -2.46
N LYS A 157 5.30 4.37 -2.73
CA LYS A 157 5.65 3.41 -3.79
C LYS A 157 4.71 3.63 -4.97
N VAL A 158 5.28 3.71 -6.18
CA VAL A 158 4.53 3.76 -7.44
C VAL A 158 4.92 2.54 -8.29
N PRO A 159 3.94 1.76 -8.77
CA PRO A 159 4.22 0.59 -9.59
C PRO A 159 4.74 0.99 -10.99
N ARG A 160 5.58 0.12 -11.57
CA ARG A 160 6.05 0.22 -12.95
C ARG A 160 5.38 -0.86 -13.79
N PHE A 161 4.75 -0.45 -14.89
CA PHE A 161 4.16 -1.35 -15.89
C PHE A 161 4.98 -1.34 -17.18
N ALA A 162 4.85 -2.37 -17.98
CA ALA A 162 5.55 -2.52 -19.26
C ALA A 162 4.58 -2.69 -20.44
N PHE A 163 3.38 -2.10 -20.37
CA PHE A 163 2.37 -2.21 -21.42
C PHE A 163 2.88 -1.70 -22.77
N GLU A 164 3.82 -0.75 -22.79
CA GLU A 164 4.48 -0.27 -24.00
C GLU A 164 5.26 -1.37 -24.74
N LYS A 165 5.68 -2.42 -24.03
CA LYS A 165 6.36 -3.58 -24.61
C LYS A 165 5.40 -4.70 -25.02
N PHE A 166 4.18 -4.67 -24.50
CA PHE A 166 3.15 -5.68 -24.72
C PHE A 166 1.82 -5.04 -25.13
N PRO A 167 1.73 -4.46 -26.35
CA PRO A 167 0.54 -3.68 -26.75
C PRO A 167 -0.75 -4.49 -26.84
N ALA A 168 -0.67 -5.82 -26.92
CA ALA A 168 -1.83 -6.71 -26.88
C ALA A 168 -2.33 -7.02 -25.45
N ALA A 169 -1.60 -6.62 -24.41
CA ALA A 169 -2.02 -6.85 -23.04
C ALA A 169 -3.13 -5.88 -22.63
N ASN A 170 -4.11 -6.37 -21.89
CA ASN A 170 -5.14 -5.53 -21.31
C ASN A 170 -4.52 -4.67 -20.17
N ALA A 171 -4.52 -3.35 -20.35
CA ALA A 171 -3.96 -2.40 -19.41
C ALA A 171 -4.89 -2.06 -18.23
N THR A 172 -6.14 -2.56 -18.22
CA THR A 172 -7.04 -2.40 -17.07
C THR A 172 -6.49 -3.13 -15.85
N LEU A 173 -6.28 -2.41 -14.76
CA LEU A 173 -5.82 -2.99 -13.50
C LEU A 173 -6.98 -3.71 -12.80
N THR A 174 -6.70 -4.87 -12.25
CA THR A 174 -7.66 -5.75 -11.58
C THR A 174 -7.01 -6.38 -10.36
N THR A 175 -7.63 -7.39 -9.77
CA THR A 175 -7.05 -8.20 -8.69
C THR A 175 -5.87 -9.08 -9.14
N THR A 176 -5.60 -9.16 -10.46
CA THR A 176 -4.43 -9.85 -11.00
C THR A 176 -3.30 -8.86 -11.20
N MET A 177 -2.15 -9.13 -10.59
CA MET A 177 -0.97 -8.26 -10.66
C MET A 177 -0.37 -8.20 -12.07
N LYS A 178 -0.10 -6.97 -12.55
CA LYS A 178 0.45 -6.68 -13.88
C LYS A 178 1.74 -5.87 -13.84
N SER A 179 2.08 -5.30 -12.70
CA SER A 179 3.31 -4.53 -12.51
C SER A 179 4.56 -5.42 -12.64
N VAL A 180 5.62 -4.85 -13.22
CA VAL A 180 6.90 -5.52 -13.43
C VAL A 180 8.01 -5.00 -12.52
N GLY A 181 7.74 -3.93 -11.78
CA GLY A 181 8.66 -3.28 -10.86
C GLY A 181 7.98 -2.12 -10.15
N GLU A 182 8.77 -1.32 -9.45
CA GLU A 182 8.28 -0.21 -8.65
C GLU A 182 9.35 0.85 -8.44
N ALA A 183 8.94 2.09 -8.21
CA ALA A 183 9.77 3.16 -7.68
C ALA A 183 9.29 3.53 -6.28
N MET A 184 10.22 3.87 -5.39
CA MET A 184 9.93 4.33 -4.04
C MET A 184 10.59 5.68 -3.80
N ALA A 185 9.89 6.59 -3.14
CA ALA A 185 10.45 7.87 -2.74
C ALA A 185 10.03 8.25 -1.32
N ILE A 186 10.91 8.97 -0.65
CA ILE A 186 10.70 9.52 0.69
C ILE A 186 10.47 11.02 0.56
N GLY A 187 9.48 11.53 1.25
CA GLY A 187 9.16 12.96 1.32
C GLY A 187 8.74 13.38 2.72
N ARG A 188 8.68 14.68 2.97
CA ARG A 188 8.18 15.24 4.24
C ARG A 188 6.67 15.13 4.36
N ASN A 189 6.00 15.11 3.22
CA ASN A 189 4.56 14.93 3.08
C ASN A 189 4.24 14.06 1.86
N TYR A 190 2.98 13.66 1.73
CA TYR A 190 2.52 12.79 0.66
C TYR A 190 2.77 13.38 -0.73
N THR A 191 2.39 14.64 -0.95
CA THR A 191 2.55 15.33 -2.25
C THR A 191 4.00 15.32 -2.73
N GLN A 192 4.95 15.63 -1.85
CA GLN A 192 6.37 15.59 -2.18
C GLN A 192 6.84 14.16 -2.51
N ALA A 193 6.46 13.18 -1.69
CA ALA A 193 6.85 11.78 -1.89
C ALA A 193 6.27 11.23 -3.18
N LEU A 194 4.98 11.47 -3.46
CA LEU A 194 4.30 11.05 -4.68
C LEU A 194 4.98 11.60 -5.94
N GLN A 195 5.20 12.91 -6.00
CA GLN A 195 5.84 13.53 -7.16
C GLN A 195 7.28 13.03 -7.38
N LYS A 196 8.04 12.79 -6.31
CA LYS A 196 9.37 12.20 -6.41
C LYS A 196 9.31 10.77 -6.95
N ALA A 197 8.38 9.95 -6.46
CA ALA A 197 8.20 8.57 -6.90
C ALA A 197 7.79 8.50 -8.38
N LEU A 198 6.83 9.32 -8.80
CA LEU A 198 6.39 9.40 -10.20
C LEU A 198 7.54 9.78 -11.14
N ARG A 199 8.36 10.76 -10.77
CA ARG A 199 9.55 11.14 -11.55
C ARG A 199 10.60 10.04 -11.60
N SER A 200 10.74 9.26 -10.52
CA SER A 200 11.71 8.14 -10.43
C SER A 200 11.37 6.98 -11.37
N LEU A 201 10.16 6.91 -11.92
CA LEU A 201 9.82 5.94 -12.95
C LEU A 201 10.56 6.18 -14.27
N GLU A 202 11.09 7.39 -14.50
CA GLU A 202 11.81 7.81 -15.70
C GLU A 202 11.06 7.48 -17.01
N ARG A 203 9.73 7.52 -16.94
CA ARG A 203 8.83 7.26 -18.07
C ARG A 203 8.17 8.56 -18.50
N ARG A 204 8.12 8.81 -19.81
CA ARG A 204 7.43 9.98 -20.37
C ARG A 204 5.94 9.93 -20.00
N GLY A 205 5.42 11.04 -19.46
CA GLY A 205 4.02 11.17 -19.06
C GLY A 205 3.64 10.49 -17.75
N SER A 206 4.61 9.96 -16.96
CA SER A 206 4.32 9.36 -15.66
C SER A 206 4.24 10.37 -14.51
N SER A 207 4.79 11.56 -14.68
CA SER A 207 4.77 12.62 -13.65
C SER A 207 3.70 13.65 -13.95
N PHE A 208 3.27 14.35 -12.92
CA PHE A 208 2.35 15.49 -13.07
C PHE A 208 3.01 16.57 -13.91
N HIS A 209 2.39 16.87 -15.02
CA HIS A 209 2.80 17.89 -15.96
C HIS A 209 1.61 18.78 -16.30
N TRP A 210 1.87 20.06 -16.50
CA TRP A 210 0.86 21.02 -16.89
C TRP A 210 1.32 21.75 -18.16
N ASP A 211 0.63 21.50 -19.26
CA ASP A 211 0.87 22.12 -20.58
C ASP A 211 -0.02 23.34 -20.86
N GLY A 212 -0.94 23.65 -19.93
CA GLY A 212 -1.89 24.75 -20.06
C GLY A 212 -3.22 24.39 -20.71
N GLU A 213 -3.37 23.17 -21.17
CA GLU A 213 -4.62 22.72 -21.83
C GLU A 213 -5.60 22.15 -20.79
N LEU A 214 -6.86 22.57 -20.89
CA LEU A 214 -7.97 22.04 -20.11
C LEU A 214 -8.66 20.93 -20.90
N GLY A 215 -8.92 19.80 -20.25
CA GLY A 215 -9.68 18.70 -20.84
C GLY A 215 -11.19 18.85 -20.65
N ASN A 216 -11.94 17.98 -21.31
CA ASN A 216 -13.35 17.82 -21.06
C ASN A 216 -13.56 17.07 -19.74
N VAL A 217 -14.16 17.73 -18.75
CA VAL A 217 -14.37 17.19 -17.41
C VAL A 217 -15.17 15.87 -17.45
N ALA A 218 -16.24 15.80 -18.25
CA ALA A 218 -17.07 14.60 -18.31
C ALA A 218 -16.31 13.40 -18.90
N GLU A 219 -15.49 13.61 -19.93
CA GLU A 219 -14.67 12.56 -20.53
C GLU A 219 -13.57 12.09 -19.56
N LEU A 220 -12.93 13.04 -18.85
CA LEU A 220 -11.91 12.72 -17.85
C LEU A 220 -12.49 11.94 -16.67
N LEU A 221 -13.67 12.34 -16.17
CA LEU A 221 -14.36 11.61 -15.09
C LEU A 221 -14.76 10.20 -15.53
N GLU A 222 -15.17 10.00 -16.77
CA GLU A 222 -15.46 8.67 -17.31
C GLU A 222 -14.19 7.83 -17.44
N ALA A 223 -13.10 8.42 -17.93
CA ALA A 223 -11.82 7.71 -18.11
C ALA A 223 -11.22 7.22 -16.79
N ILE A 224 -11.32 8.01 -15.70
CA ILE A 224 -10.77 7.62 -14.40
C ILE A 224 -11.58 6.55 -13.64
N LYS A 225 -12.78 6.19 -14.10
CA LYS A 225 -13.53 5.06 -13.54
C LYS A 225 -12.77 3.73 -13.73
N THR A 226 -12.08 3.60 -14.86
CA THR A 226 -11.29 2.41 -15.16
C THR A 226 -9.88 2.55 -14.58
N PRO A 227 -9.46 1.66 -13.66
CA PRO A 227 -8.11 1.66 -13.15
C PRO A 227 -7.10 1.33 -14.23
N THR A 228 -6.14 2.23 -14.47
CA THR A 228 -5.05 2.07 -15.44
C THR A 228 -3.75 2.64 -14.87
N ASP A 229 -2.63 2.37 -15.51
CA ASP A 229 -1.31 2.89 -15.13
C ASP A 229 -1.20 4.43 -15.22
N GLY A 230 -2.05 5.07 -16.02
CA GLY A 230 -2.13 6.53 -16.19
C GLY A 230 -3.19 7.22 -15.34
N ARG A 231 -4.01 6.46 -14.57
CA ARG A 231 -5.20 6.98 -13.88
C ARG A 231 -4.90 8.19 -12.99
N ILE A 232 -3.80 8.17 -12.25
CA ILE A 232 -3.46 9.27 -11.33
C ILE A 232 -3.17 10.59 -12.06
N VAL A 233 -2.63 10.53 -13.27
CA VAL A 233 -2.37 11.73 -14.11
C VAL A 233 -3.67 12.26 -14.67
N LEU A 234 -4.56 11.37 -15.16
CA LEU A 234 -5.90 11.76 -15.63
C LEU A 234 -6.75 12.36 -14.51
N LEU A 235 -6.63 11.83 -13.27
CA LEU A 235 -7.29 12.38 -12.10
C LEU A 235 -6.84 13.83 -11.83
N GLN A 236 -5.54 14.06 -11.80
CA GLN A 236 -5.00 15.42 -11.66
C GLN A 236 -5.49 16.35 -12.77
N GLN A 237 -5.55 15.86 -13.99
CA GLN A 237 -6.04 16.60 -15.14
C GLN A 237 -7.54 16.95 -15.02
N ALA A 238 -8.36 16.02 -14.50
CA ALA A 238 -9.77 16.26 -14.20
C ALA A 238 -9.96 17.39 -13.18
N LEU A 239 -9.23 17.35 -12.06
CA LEU A 239 -9.26 18.41 -11.05
C LEU A 239 -8.85 19.77 -11.62
N ARG A 240 -7.76 19.83 -12.42
CA ARG A 240 -7.31 21.06 -13.08
C ARG A 240 -8.30 21.60 -14.09
N SER A 241 -9.08 20.72 -14.72
CA SER A 241 -10.12 21.07 -15.68
C SER A 241 -11.43 21.52 -15.03
N GLY A 242 -11.52 21.47 -13.67
CA GLY A 242 -12.66 21.96 -12.91
C GLY A 242 -13.59 20.86 -12.38
N ALA A 243 -13.18 19.59 -12.40
CA ALA A 243 -13.89 18.55 -11.67
C ALA A 243 -13.78 18.80 -10.16
N THR A 244 -14.86 18.55 -9.41
CA THR A 244 -14.81 18.66 -7.94
C THR A 244 -14.21 17.39 -7.33
N PRO A 245 -13.63 17.49 -6.12
CA PRO A 245 -13.16 16.31 -5.39
C PRO A 245 -14.24 15.24 -5.21
N GLU A 246 -15.49 15.63 -4.99
CA GLU A 246 -16.63 14.71 -4.85
C GLU A 246 -16.91 13.94 -6.14
N GLN A 247 -16.85 14.61 -7.31
CA GLN A 247 -17.02 13.96 -8.61
C GLN A 247 -15.90 12.95 -8.89
N VAL A 248 -14.68 13.29 -8.49
CA VAL A 248 -13.53 12.39 -8.59
C VAL A 248 -13.69 11.19 -7.65
N PHE A 249 -14.12 11.42 -6.41
CA PHE A 249 -14.42 10.36 -5.46
C PHE A 249 -15.50 9.41 -5.99
N GLU A 250 -16.61 9.95 -6.51
CA GLU A 250 -17.69 9.13 -7.09
C GLU A 250 -17.21 8.24 -8.24
N SER A 251 -16.28 8.76 -9.05
CA SER A 251 -15.73 8.04 -10.20
C SER A 251 -14.66 7.01 -9.81
N THR A 252 -13.90 7.25 -8.74
CA THR A 252 -12.70 6.45 -8.42
C THR A 252 -12.82 5.64 -7.14
N LYS A 253 -13.64 6.10 -6.20
CA LYS A 253 -13.73 5.61 -4.80
C LYS A 253 -12.40 5.73 -4.03
N MET A 254 -11.43 6.50 -4.54
CA MET A 254 -10.24 6.85 -3.78
C MET A 254 -10.60 7.72 -2.59
N ASP A 255 -9.91 7.52 -1.46
CA ASP A 255 -10.18 8.33 -0.26
C ASP A 255 -10.07 9.83 -0.57
N PRO A 256 -11.04 10.67 -0.16
CA PRO A 256 -11.03 12.11 -0.41
C PRO A 256 -9.77 12.80 0.05
N TRP A 257 -9.13 12.31 1.12
CA TRP A 257 -7.88 12.87 1.59
C TRP A 257 -6.77 12.79 0.51
N PHE A 258 -6.64 11.65 -0.20
CA PHE A 258 -5.67 11.53 -1.28
C PHE A 258 -6.01 12.42 -2.48
N ILE A 259 -7.30 12.54 -2.81
CA ILE A 259 -7.76 13.43 -3.89
C ILE A 259 -7.38 14.87 -3.58
N ASP A 260 -7.52 15.29 -2.33
CA ASP A 260 -7.18 16.64 -1.85
C ASP A 260 -5.67 16.94 -1.94
N GLN A 261 -4.83 15.91 -1.90
CA GLN A 261 -3.36 16.06 -1.97
C GLN A 261 -2.83 16.12 -3.41
N ILE A 262 -3.64 15.81 -4.41
CA ILE A 262 -3.27 15.76 -5.82
C ILE A 262 -3.58 17.07 -6.51
#